data_b8328048bc13f4bf20df8ba372bd67c3
#
_entry.id   b8328048bc13f4bf20df8ba372bd67c3
#
_cell.length_a   1.000
_cell.length_b   1.000
_cell.length_c   1.000
_cell.angle_alpha   90.00
_cell.angle_beta   90.00
_cell.angle_gamma   90.00
#
_symmetry.space_group_name_H-M   'P 1'
#
loop_
_entity.id
_entity.type
_entity.pdbx_description
1 polymer ?
#
loop_
_entity_poly.entity_id
_entity_poly.type
_entity_poly.pdbx_seq_one_letter_code
_entity_poly.pdbx_strand_id
1 'polypeptide(L)'
;MNVKETILADLITAMKAKDTKRLQVLRSLKAKLLEKEIEQRSGGKAELSNEDTLAVLTKAAKQRKESIDQYTAGNRLDLVDVEKIELEIIESYLPTPMSEDEIIELIDNQINKVG
;
A
#
# COMPACT_ATOMS: atom_id res chain seq x y z
N MET A 1 -11.77 -8.02 -10.97
CA MET A 1 -10.40 -7.48 -11.15
C MET A 1 -9.65 -7.56 -9.84
N ASN A 2 -8.46 -8.16 -9.83
CA ASN A 2 -7.67 -8.23 -8.60
C ASN A 2 -6.89 -6.93 -8.38
N VAL A 3 -6.28 -6.79 -7.21
CA VAL A 3 -5.57 -5.55 -6.82
C VAL A 3 -4.41 -5.24 -7.77
N LYS A 4 -3.66 -6.27 -8.20
CA LYS A 4 -2.55 -6.09 -9.14
C LYS A 4 -3.04 -5.50 -10.47
N GLU A 5 -4.12 -6.03 -11.00
CA GLU A 5 -4.70 -5.54 -12.26
C GLU A 5 -5.19 -4.10 -12.10
N THR A 6 -5.79 -3.78 -10.96
CA THR A 6 -6.23 -2.42 -10.66
C THR A 6 -5.06 -1.45 -10.64
N ILE A 7 -3.95 -1.83 -9.99
CA ILE A 7 -2.73 -1.01 -9.96
C ILE A 7 -2.19 -0.76 -11.37
N LEU A 8 -2.15 -1.79 -12.21
CA LEU A 8 -1.66 -1.66 -13.59
C LEU A 8 -2.55 -0.75 -14.42
N ALA A 9 -3.86 -0.86 -14.25
CA ALA A 9 -4.83 0.01 -14.93
C ALA A 9 -4.68 1.47 -14.47
N ASP A 10 -4.54 1.68 -13.17
CA ASP A 10 -4.38 3.01 -12.59
C ASP A 10 -3.06 3.66 -13.01
N LEU A 11 -2.02 2.86 -13.19
CA LEU A 11 -0.73 3.34 -13.69
C LEU A 11 -0.89 3.95 -15.07
N ILE A 12 -1.62 3.29 -15.96
CA ILE A 12 -1.89 3.79 -17.30
C ILE A 12 -2.73 5.08 -17.23
N THR A 13 -3.73 5.11 -16.37
CA THR A 13 -4.56 6.29 -16.14
C THR A 13 -3.73 7.47 -15.65
N ALA A 14 -2.82 7.23 -14.70
CA ALA A 14 -1.93 8.26 -14.17
C ALA A 14 -0.98 8.80 -15.24
N MET A 15 -0.49 7.92 -16.14
CA MET A 15 0.34 8.33 -17.27
C MET A 15 -0.43 9.28 -18.19
N LYS A 16 -1.65 8.93 -18.54
CA LYS A 16 -2.49 9.75 -19.44
C LYS A 16 -2.86 11.08 -18.79
N ALA A 17 -3.10 11.08 -17.48
CA ALA A 17 -3.45 12.27 -16.72
C ALA A 17 -2.24 13.14 -16.38
N LYS A 18 -1.03 12.64 -16.63
CA LYS A 18 0.24 13.30 -16.25
C LYS A 18 0.34 13.56 -14.75
N ASP A 19 -0.24 12.66 -13.96
CA ASP A 19 -0.19 12.69 -12.49
C ASP A 19 1.14 12.08 -12.05
N THR A 20 2.17 12.91 -12.03
CA THR A 20 3.55 12.49 -11.80
C THR A 20 3.73 11.79 -10.45
N LYS A 21 3.13 12.31 -9.40
CA LYS A 21 3.28 11.76 -8.06
C LYS A 21 2.64 10.37 -7.94
N ARG A 22 1.40 10.25 -8.39
CA ARG A 22 0.71 8.96 -8.40
C ARG A 22 1.46 7.95 -9.28
N LEU A 23 1.95 8.41 -10.43
CA LEU A 23 2.71 7.57 -11.36
C LEU A 23 3.97 7.00 -10.70
N GLN A 24 4.72 7.83 -9.95
CA GLN A 24 5.92 7.37 -9.24
C GLN A 24 5.60 6.29 -8.23
N VAL A 25 4.55 6.49 -7.44
CA VAL A 25 4.13 5.52 -6.42
C VAL A 25 3.69 4.21 -7.08
N LEU A 26 2.88 4.29 -8.13
CA LEU A 26 2.39 3.10 -8.83
C LEU A 26 3.50 2.33 -9.52
N ARG A 27 4.50 3.01 -10.08
CA ARG A 27 5.68 2.36 -10.66
C ARG A 27 6.49 1.63 -9.58
N SER A 28 6.64 2.23 -8.42
CA SER A 28 7.33 1.61 -7.29
C SER A 28 6.59 0.34 -6.83
N LEU A 29 5.27 0.40 -6.72
CA LEU A 29 4.47 -0.74 -6.35
C LEU A 29 4.57 -1.86 -7.40
N LYS A 30 4.50 -1.50 -8.68
CA LYS A 30 4.65 -2.47 -9.77
C LYS A 30 6.00 -3.19 -9.68
N ALA A 31 7.07 -2.45 -9.42
CA ALA A 31 8.40 -3.04 -9.28
C ALA A 31 8.46 -4.03 -8.12
N LYS A 32 7.88 -3.68 -6.99
CA LYS A 32 7.83 -4.57 -5.81
C LYS A 32 7.02 -5.84 -6.08
N LEU A 33 5.90 -5.70 -6.79
CA LEU A 33 5.07 -6.84 -7.16
C LEU A 33 5.83 -7.76 -8.13
N LEU A 34 6.56 -7.18 -9.08
CA LEU A 34 7.36 -7.95 -10.02
C LEU A 34 8.48 -8.71 -9.31
N GLU A 35 9.16 -8.08 -8.36
CA GLU A 35 10.18 -8.75 -7.55
C GLU A 35 9.61 -9.95 -6.81
N LYS A 36 8.43 -9.79 -6.23
CA LYS A 36 7.75 -10.88 -5.52
C LYS A 36 7.35 -12.00 -6.45
N GLU A 37 6.88 -11.68 -7.65
CA GLU A 37 6.57 -12.67 -8.68
C GLU A 37 7.79 -13.49 -9.06
N ILE A 38 8.92 -12.84 -9.31
CA ILE A 38 10.18 -13.50 -9.66
C ILE A 38 10.61 -14.43 -8.53
N GLU A 39 10.55 -13.96 -7.30
CA GLU A 39 10.88 -14.75 -6.12
C GLU A 39 10.00 -16.00 -6.03
N GLN A 40 8.70 -15.87 -6.27
CA GLN A 40 7.77 -16.99 -6.20
C GLN A 40 7.94 -17.99 -7.35
N ARG A 41 8.34 -17.52 -8.53
CA ARG A 41 8.66 -18.41 -9.66
C ARG A 41 9.80 -19.34 -9.32
N SER A 42 10.81 -18.83 -8.62
CA SER A 42 11.92 -19.65 -8.14
C SER A 42 11.44 -20.73 -7.18
N GLY A 43 10.36 -20.48 -6.45
CA GLY A 43 9.71 -21.46 -5.56
C GLY A 43 8.64 -22.31 -6.23
N GLY A 44 8.45 -22.17 -7.55
CA GLY A 44 7.50 -22.99 -8.30
C GLY A 44 6.11 -22.40 -8.48
N LYS A 45 5.87 -21.17 -8.02
CA LYS A 45 4.56 -20.50 -8.21
C LYS A 45 4.61 -19.61 -9.45
N ALA A 46 3.59 -19.69 -10.29
CA ALA A 46 3.54 -18.96 -11.56
C ALA A 46 3.03 -17.52 -11.42
N GLU A 47 2.11 -17.24 -10.50
CA GLU A 47 1.47 -15.94 -10.37
C GLU A 47 1.31 -15.53 -8.91
N LEU A 48 1.20 -14.19 -8.68
CA LEU A 48 0.87 -13.67 -7.37
C LEU A 48 -0.62 -13.83 -7.11
N SER A 49 -0.96 -14.38 -5.94
CA SER A 49 -2.34 -14.36 -5.47
C SER A 49 -2.70 -12.95 -5.02
N ASN A 50 -3.99 -12.70 -4.88
CA ASN A 50 -4.43 -11.41 -4.34
C ASN A 50 -3.92 -11.21 -2.92
N GLU A 51 -3.85 -12.27 -2.12
CA GLU A 51 -3.28 -12.23 -0.77
C GLU A 51 -1.81 -11.82 -0.78
N ASP A 52 -1.02 -12.38 -1.71
CA ASP A 52 0.39 -12.01 -1.85
C ASP A 52 0.55 -10.55 -2.24
N THR A 53 -0.30 -10.08 -3.15
CA THR A 53 -0.32 -8.68 -3.57
C THR A 53 -0.61 -7.77 -2.38
N LEU A 54 -1.63 -8.09 -1.59
CA LEU A 54 -1.99 -7.31 -0.40
C LEU A 54 -0.88 -7.32 0.64
N ALA A 55 -0.17 -8.44 0.80
CA ALA A 55 0.96 -8.52 1.72
C ALA A 55 2.10 -7.57 1.30
N VAL A 56 2.39 -7.48 0.01
CA VAL A 56 3.40 -6.55 -0.51
C VAL A 56 2.98 -5.10 -0.23
N LEU A 57 1.72 -4.78 -0.47
CA LEU A 57 1.19 -3.42 -0.23
C LEU A 57 1.19 -3.08 1.26
N THR A 58 0.82 -4.01 2.12
CA THR A 58 0.83 -3.82 3.58
C THR A 58 2.23 -3.51 4.07
N LYS A 59 3.22 -4.24 3.57
CA LYS A 59 4.62 -4.01 3.92
C LYS A 59 5.08 -2.63 3.42
N ALA A 60 4.70 -2.24 2.21
CA ALA A 60 5.03 -0.94 1.66
C ALA A 60 4.41 0.19 2.49
N ALA A 61 3.16 0.04 2.90
CA ALA A 61 2.47 1.00 3.77
C ALA A 61 3.18 1.13 5.11
N LYS A 62 3.58 0.00 5.70
CA LYS A 62 4.31 0.00 6.95
C LYS A 62 5.64 0.74 6.85
N GLN A 63 6.37 0.53 5.75
CA GLN A 63 7.63 1.24 5.50
C GLN A 63 7.42 2.76 5.40
N ARG A 64 6.31 3.18 4.76
CA ARG A 64 5.99 4.62 4.68
C ARG A 64 5.68 5.20 6.07
N LYS A 65 4.96 4.47 6.90
CA LYS A 65 4.65 4.89 8.27
C LYS A 65 5.92 5.04 9.10
N GLU A 66 6.85 4.10 8.99
CA GLU A 66 8.14 4.16 9.67
C GLU A 66 8.95 5.38 9.21
N SER A 67 8.95 5.65 7.90
CA SER A 67 9.62 6.82 7.34
C SER A 67 9.01 8.13 7.87
N ILE A 68 7.69 8.19 7.96
CA ILE A 68 6.98 9.35 8.52
C ILE A 68 7.43 9.60 9.96
N ASP A 69 7.50 8.55 10.78
CA ASP A 69 7.94 8.66 12.17
C ASP A 69 9.37 9.16 12.26
N GLN A 70 10.27 8.62 11.43
CA GLN A 70 11.67 9.01 11.40
C GLN A 70 11.85 10.47 10.97
N TYR A 71 11.16 10.89 9.93
CA TYR A 71 11.24 12.27 9.44
C TYR A 71 10.61 13.25 10.42
N THR A 72 9.54 12.85 11.10
CA THR A 72 8.91 13.67 12.13
C THR A 72 9.89 13.87 13.29
N ALA A 73 10.54 12.81 13.74
CA ALA A 73 11.55 12.90 14.81
C ALA A 73 12.74 13.77 14.42
N GLY A 74 13.11 13.75 13.14
CA GLY A 74 14.20 14.56 12.59
C GLY A 74 13.78 15.97 12.18
N ASN A 75 12.54 16.34 12.42
CA ASN A 75 11.97 17.65 12.05
C ASN A 75 12.04 17.93 10.55
N ARG A 76 11.95 16.91 9.73
CA ARG A 76 11.93 17.02 8.26
C ARG A 76 10.49 16.94 7.76
N LEU A 77 9.70 17.97 8.09
CA LEU A 77 8.28 18.00 7.76
C LEU A 77 8.01 18.05 6.27
N ASP A 78 8.93 18.56 5.47
CA ASP A 78 8.87 18.53 4.01
C ASP A 78 8.83 17.09 3.48
N LEU A 79 9.61 16.20 4.07
CA LEU A 79 9.65 14.79 3.68
C LEU A 79 8.46 14.02 4.25
N VAL A 80 7.96 14.42 5.42
CA VAL A 80 6.75 13.82 6.00
C VAL A 80 5.56 13.96 5.05
N ASP A 81 5.36 15.15 4.47
CA ASP A 81 4.25 15.39 3.56
C ASP A 81 4.34 14.50 2.32
N VAL A 82 5.52 14.32 1.76
CA VAL A 82 5.74 13.44 0.60
C VAL A 82 5.37 12.00 0.96
N GLU A 83 5.86 11.51 2.11
CA GLU A 83 5.59 10.14 2.55
C GLU A 83 4.10 9.90 2.84
N LYS A 84 3.41 10.91 3.40
CA LYS A 84 1.97 10.80 3.66
C LYS A 84 1.17 10.65 2.37
N ILE A 85 1.53 11.38 1.32
CA ILE A 85 0.86 11.25 0.03
C ILE A 85 1.08 9.86 -0.55
N GLU A 86 2.32 9.35 -0.49
CA GLU A 86 2.62 8.00 -0.94
C GLU A 86 1.85 6.94 -0.16
N LEU A 87 1.80 7.09 1.16
CA LEU A 87 1.05 6.19 2.04
C LEU A 87 -0.44 6.18 1.68
N GLU A 88 -1.02 7.35 1.46
CA GLU A 88 -2.43 7.48 1.10
C GLU A 88 -2.74 6.72 -0.20
N ILE A 89 -1.88 6.84 -1.20
CA ILE A 89 -2.05 6.13 -2.47
C ILE A 89 -1.98 4.61 -2.24
N ILE A 90 -1.00 4.14 -1.48
CA ILE A 90 -0.84 2.72 -1.18
C ILE A 90 -2.05 2.19 -0.41
N GLU A 91 -2.50 2.91 0.61
CA GLU A 91 -3.63 2.49 1.43
C GLU A 91 -4.95 2.45 0.66
N SER A 92 -5.06 3.22 -0.42
CA SER A 92 -6.26 3.18 -1.25
C SER A 92 -6.49 1.81 -1.90
N TYR A 93 -5.47 0.98 -1.99
CA TYR A 93 -5.57 -0.39 -2.52
C TYR A 93 -5.75 -1.45 -1.45
N LEU A 94 -5.61 -1.08 -0.19
CA LEU A 94 -5.77 -2.02 0.92
C LEU A 94 -7.22 -2.05 1.38
N PRO A 95 -7.73 -3.25 1.74
CA PRO A 95 -9.08 -3.33 2.29
C PRO A 95 -9.11 -2.64 3.65
N THR A 96 -9.99 -1.69 3.79
CA THR A 96 -10.26 -0.99 5.05
C THR A 96 -9.00 -0.44 5.74
N PRO A 97 -8.32 0.57 5.15
CA PRO A 97 -7.19 1.20 5.83
C PRO A 97 -7.71 1.97 7.05
N MET A 98 -7.48 1.43 8.24
CA MET A 98 -7.98 1.99 9.49
C MET A 98 -6.84 2.54 10.35
N SER A 99 -7.14 3.63 11.07
CA SER A 99 -6.30 4.11 12.16
C SER A 99 -6.40 3.11 13.33
N GLU A 100 -5.49 3.20 14.30
CA GLU A 100 -5.54 2.35 15.49
C GLU A 100 -6.86 2.52 16.23
N ASP A 101 -7.36 3.74 16.35
CA ASP A 101 -8.61 4.04 17.02
C ASP A 101 -9.78 3.37 16.33
N GLU A 102 -9.82 3.39 15.00
CA GLU A 102 -10.86 2.73 14.22
C GLU A 102 -10.81 1.22 14.39
N ILE A 103 -9.62 0.65 14.43
CA ILE A 103 -9.44 -0.79 14.65
C ILE A 103 -9.95 -1.19 16.03
N ILE A 104 -9.63 -0.43 17.07
CA ILE A 104 -10.10 -0.68 18.44
C ILE A 104 -11.62 -0.59 18.49
N GLU A 105 -12.19 0.45 17.90
CA GLU A 105 -13.64 0.64 17.86
C GLU A 105 -14.34 -0.52 17.15
N LEU A 106 -13.79 -0.99 16.05
CA LEU A 106 -14.33 -2.12 15.31
C LEU A 106 -14.30 -3.39 16.13
N ILE A 107 -13.23 -3.65 16.86
CA ILE A 107 -13.10 -4.81 17.75
C ILE A 107 -14.15 -4.73 18.86
N ASP A 108 -14.33 -3.58 19.49
CA ASP A 108 -15.32 -3.37 20.53
C ASP A 108 -16.72 -3.62 19.99
N ASN A 109 -17.04 -3.12 18.81
CA ASN A 109 -18.34 -3.35 18.17
C ASN A 109 -18.59 -4.82 17.89
N GLN A 110 -17.58 -5.57 17.47
CA GLN A 110 -17.69 -7.00 17.24
C GLN A 110 -17.93 -7.76 18.54
N ILE A 111 -17.26 -7.38 19.60
CA ILE A 111 -17.46 -7.98 20.93
C ILE A 111 -18.90 -7.73 21.40
N ASN A 112 -19.39 -6.52 21.23
CA ASN A 112 -20.75 -6.16 21.62
C ASN A 112 -21.80 -6.92 20.82
N LYS A 113 -21.55 -7.22 19.56
CA LYS A 113 -22.46 -7.98 18.71
C LYS A 113 -22.51 -9.45 19.09
N VAL A 114 -21.41 -10.00 19.56
CA VAL A 114 -21.30 -11.41 19.95
C VAL A 114 -21.82 -11.63 21.36
N GLY A 115 -21.68 -10.63 22.20
CA GLY A 115 -22.22 -10.66 23.57
C GLY A 115 -23.70 -10.28 23.63
#